data_2142a02bfb95d82e30a9c5c0782cb044
#
_entry.id   2142a02bfb95d82e30a9c5c0782cb044
#
_cell.length_a   1.000
_cell.length_b   1.000
_cell.length_c   1.000
_cell.angle_alpha   90.00
_cell.angle_beta   90.00
_cell.angle_gamma   90.00
#
_symmetry.space_group_name_H-M   'P 1'
#
loop_
_entity.id
_entity.type
_entity.pdbx_description
1 polymer ?
#
loop_
_entity_poly.entity_id
_entity_poly.type
_entity_poly.pdbx_seq_one_letter_code
_entity_poly.pdbx_strand_id
1 'polypeptide(L)' 'MKILVTGGAGFIGSNLCEYLLQAGHEVRCLDNFATGKIENILPLTERYPAMFKLIVGDIR' A
#
# COMPACT_ATOMS: atom_id res chain seq x y z
N MET A 1 13.90 4.80 2.80
CA MET A 1 13.02 5.98 2.83
C MET A 1 11.61 5.55 3.21
N LYS A 2 10.90 6.38 3.93
CA LYS A 2 9.50 6.12 4.28
C LYS A 2 8.60 6.86 3.31
N ILE A 3 7.69 6.14 2.66
CA ILE A 3 6.85 6.71 1.61
C ILE A 3 5.40 6.45 1.95
N LEU A 4 4.58 7.49 1.84
CA LEU A 4 3.13 7.38 2.00
C LEU A 4 2.48 7.36 0.63
N VAL A 5 1.69 6.31 0.36
CA VAL A 5 0.96 6.17 -0.89
C VAL A 5 -0.53 6.26 -0.56
N THR A 6 -1.21 7.25 -1.13
CA THR A 6 -2.67 7.36 -1.01
C THR A 6 -3.32 6.62 -2.16
N GLY A 7 -4.44 5.93 -1.88
CA GLY A 7 -5.10 5.13 -2.91
C GLY A 7 -4.31 3.88 -3.29
N GLY A 8 -3.47 3.38 -2.38
CA GLY A 8 -2.59 2.26 -2.67
C GLY A 8 -3.29 0.92 -2.85
N ALA A 9 -4.55 0.80 -2.46
CA ALA A 9 -5.31 -0.43 -2.66
C ALA A 9 -5.89 -0.54 -4.06
N GLY A 10 -5.82 0.50 -4.88
CA GLY A 10 -6.17 0.44 -6.29
C GLY A 10 -5.10 -0.31 -7.08
N PHE A 11 -5.43 -0.66 -8.32
CA PHE A 11 -4.53 -1.45 -9.16
C PHE A 11 -3.17 -0.77 -9.36
N ILE A 12 -3.20 0.50 -9.76
CA ILE A 12 -1.96 1.24 -10.03
C ILE A 12 -1.21 1.49 -8.73
N GLY A 13 -1.93 1.86 -7.66
CA GLY A 13 -1.31 2.13 -6.38
C GLY A 13 -0.66 0.89 -5.77
N SER A 14 -1.28 -0.27 -5.90
CA SER A 14 -0.71 -1.51 -5.38
C SER A 14 0.57 -1.90 -6.11
N ASN A 15 0.61 -1.70 -7.43
CA ASN A 15 1.83 -1.94 -8.20
C ASN A 15 2.95 -0.98 -7.80
N LEU A 16 2.62 0.27 -7.54
CA LEU A 16 3.60 1.25 -7.06
C LEU A 16 4.14 0.86 -5.69
N CYS A 17 3.27 0.43 -4.79
CA CYS A 17 3.69 -0.03 -3.47
C CYS A 17 4.67 -1.20 -3.59
N GLU A 18 4.36 -2.16 -4.44
CA GLU A 18 5.24 -3.31 -4.65
C GLU A 18 6.60 -2.88 -5.18
N TYR A 19 6.62 -1.98 -6.16
CA TYR A 19 7.87 -1.47 -6.71
C TYR A 19 8.73 -0.81 -5.63
N LEU A 20 8.11 0.04 -4.80
CA LEU A 20 8.83 0.74 -3.75
C LEU A 20 9.35 -0.22 -2.68
N LEU A 21 8.57 -1.23 -2.33
CA LEU A 21 9.00 -2.23 -1.37
C LEU A 21 10.16 -3.06 -1.89
N GLN A 22 10.13 -3.41 -3.17
CA GLN A 22 11.24 -4.13 -3.80
C GLN A 22 12.51 -3.29 -3.83
N ALA A 23 12.37 -1.97 -3.89
CA ALA A 23 13.50 -1.05 -3.85
C ALA A 23 14.04 -0.82 -2.45
N GLY A 24 13.43 -1.40 -1.43
CA GLY A 24 13.91 -1.31 -0.06
C GLY A 24 13.33 -0.16 0.75
N HIS A 25 12.24 0.46 0.28
CA HIS A 25 11.60 1.54 1.02
C HIS A 25 10.51 1.01 1.95
N GLU A 26 10.28 1.71 3.06
CA GLU A 26 9.10 1.50 3.87
C GLU A 26 7.92 2.20 3.20
N VAL A 27 6.81 1.49 3.07
CA VAL A 27 5.62 2.02 2.42
C VAL A 27 4.43 1.98 3.37
N ARG A 28 3.76 3.11 3.48
CA ARG A 28 2.48 3.21 4.19
C ARG A 28 1.40 3.50 3.15
N CYS A 29 0.39 2.67 3.11
CA CYS A 29 -0.73 2.82 2.20
C CYS A 29 -1.93 3.37 2.95
N LEU A 30 -2.43 4.52 2.54
CA LEU A 30 -3.65 5.11 3.08
C LEU A 30 -4.74 5.01 2.04
N ASP A 31 -5.81 4.30 2.36
CA ASP A 31 -6.93 4.10 1.44
C ASP A 31 -8.23 3.92 2.22
N ASN A 32 -9.31 4.43 1.68
CA ASN A 32 -10.63 4.23 2.25
C ASN A 32 -11.39 3.06 1.60
N PHE A 33 -10.77 2.40 0.62
CA PHE A 33 -11.32 1.27 -0.13
C PHE A 33 -12.62 1.58 -0.88
N ALA A 34 -12.83 2.87 -1.21
CA ALA A 34 -14.01 3.24 -2.00
C ALA A 34 -13.96 2.63 -3.39
N THR A 35 -12.78 2.58 -3.99
CA THR A 35 -12.57 2.00 -5.32
C THR A 35 -11.53 0.90 -5.35
N GLY A 36 -10.67 0.83 -4.34
CA GLY A 36 -9.66 -0.20 -4.25
C GLY A 36 -10.16 -1.46 -3.57
N LYS A 37 -9.40 -2.53 -3.67
CA LYS A 37 -9.71 -3.80 -3.02
C LYS A 37 -8.54 -4.24 -2.16
N ILE A 38 -8.85 -4.71 -0.97
CA ILE A 38 -7.81 -5.20 -0.06
C ILE A 38 -7.02 -6.37 -0.68
N GLU A 39 -7.65 -7.12 -1.57
CA GLU A 39 -7.02 -8.23 -2.27
C GLU A 39 -5.78 -7.80 -3.05
N ASN A 40 -5.74 -6.54 -3.50
CA ASN A 40 -4.59 -6.03 -4.25
C ASN A 40 -3.35 -5.86 -3.38
N ILE A 41 -3.53 -5.70 -2.07
CA ILE A 41 -2.42 -5.39 -1.16
C ILE A 41 -2.12 -6.50 -0.16
N LEU A 42 -3.00 -7.50 -0.01
CA LEU A 42 -2.76 -8.62 0.90
C LEU A 42 -1.42 -9.32 0.64
N PRO A 43 -1.05 -9.60 -0.62
CA PRO A 43 0.27 -10.21 -0.87
C PRO A 43 1.42 -9.35 -0.37
N LEU A 44 1.27 -8.03 -0.42
CA LEU A 44 2.31 -7.12 0.05
C LEU A 44 2.46 -7.16 1.56
N THR A 45 1.35 -7.27 2.29
CA THR A 45 1.42 -7.36 3.76
C THR A 45 2.06 -8.68 4.19
N GLU A 46 1.87 -9.74 3.42
CA GLU A 46 2.47 -11.03 3.72
C GLU A 46 3.95 -11.07 3.38
N ARG A 47 4.34 -10.47 2.25
CA ARG A 47 5.74 -10.49 1.79
C ARG A 47 6.61 -9.48 2.53
N TYR A 48 6.03 -8.38 2.97
CA TYR A 48 6.77 -7.28 3.60
C TYR A 48 6.14 -6.87 4.93
N PRO A 49 6.07 -7.77 5.91
CA PRO A 49 5.33 -7.49 7.16
C PRO A 49 5.92 -6.36 7.98
N ALA A 50 7.22 -6.08 7.84
CA ALA A 50 7.88 -5.02 8.60
C ALA A 50 7.96 -3.70 7.82
N MET A 51 7.82 -3.76 6.49
CA MET A 51 8.06 -2.61 5.62
C MET A 51 6.78 -2.01 5.07
N PHE A 52 5.69 -2.74 5.08
CA PHE A 52 4.42 -2.28 4.52
C PHE A 52 3.37 -2.17 5.61
N LYS A 53 2.72 -1.02 5.70
CA LYS A 53 1.61 -0.78 6.63
C LYS A 53 0.40 -0.29 5.87
N LEU A 54 -0.74 -0.88 6.16
CA LEU A 54 -2.01 -0.43 5.62
C LEU A 54 -2.71 0.43 6.66
N ILE A 55 -3.13 1.62 6.23
CA ILE A 55 -3.93 2.53 7.06
C ILE A 55 -5.26 2.71 6.35
N VAL A 56 -6.34 2.27 6.99
CA VAL A 56 -7.68 2.43 6.45
C VAL A 56 -8.25 3.72 7.01
N GLY A 57 -8.66 4.62 6.12
CA GLY A 57 -9.20 5.88 6.57
C GLY A 57 -9.71 6.72 5.42
N ASP A 58 -10.40 7.79 5.78
CA ASP A 58 -10.91 8.75 4.81
C ASP A 58 -9.89 9.87 4.64
N ILE A 59 -9.46 10.07 3.41
CA ILE A 59 -8.42 11.04 3.09
C ILE A 59 -8.98 12.41 2.71
N ARG A 60 -10.28 12.59 2.80
CA ARG A 60 -10.91 13.88 2.49
C ARG A 60 -10.52 14.96 3.46
#